data_a1295d9b3e3377a6922feb2c1f70d981
#
_entry.id   a1295d9b3e3377a6922feb2c1f70d981
#
_cell.length_a   1.000
_cell.length_b   1.000
_cell.length_c   1.000
_cell.angle_alpha   90.00
_cell.angle_beta   90.00
_cell.angle_gamma   90.00
#
_symmetry.space_group_name_H-M   'P 1'
#
loop_
_entity.id
_entity.type
_entity.pdbx_description
1 polymer ?
#
loop_
_entity_poly.entity_id
_entity_poly.type
_entity_poly.pdbx_seq_one_letter_code
_entity_poly.pdbx_strand_id
1 'polypeptide(L)'
;MSLLLLLVPLIGIGFVAIEANYGLSLTNNIRIKSVALITSIINLVVSLVMFILFDFSSKQYQFIEEHYEISYFDIYLGVDGLSIYFVLLTTIIMPIAILSNWNSIPSQNVLSFVIIMLLLETLLIAVFLVLDILLFYIFFESILPPLFLLIVRLCASLCSLCKLQMCSPNAHQPLFLGNRGNSLL
;
A
#
# COMPACT_ATOMS: atom_id res chain seq x y z
N MET A 1 -20.01 8.54 -5.30
CA MET A 1 -19.31 8.17 -4.06
C MET A 1 -18.27 7.07 -4.28
N SER A 2 -18.61 6.01 -5.01
CA SER A 2 -17.69 4.93 -5.39
C SER A 2 -16.49 5.44 -6.20
N LEU A 3 -16.73 6.30 -7.16
CA LEU A 3 -15.70 6.92 -7.98
C LEU A 3 -14.76 7.82 -7.16
N LEU A 4 -15.28 8.54 -6.18
CA LEU A 4 -14.45 9.39 -5.31
C LEU A 4 -13.44 8.56 -4.51
N LEU A 5 -13.82 7.38 -4.08
CA LEU A 5 -12.96 6.46 -3.33
C LEU A 5 -11.79 5.92 -4.17
N LEU A 6 -11.98 5.78 -5.49
CA LEU A 6 -10.92 5.45 -6.45
C LEU A 6 -10.04 6.66 -6.80
N LEU A 7 -10.63 7.86 -6.89
CA LEU A 7 -9.90 9.07 -7.28
C LEU A 7 -8.94 9.56 -6.20
N VAL A 8 -9.29 9.45 -4.91
CA VAL A 8 -8.47 9.95 -3.81
C VAL A 8 -7.04 9.41 -3.84
N PRO A 9 -6.78 8.09 -3.88
CA PRO A 9 -5.42 7.60 -3.91
C PRO A 9 -4.71 7.84 -5.26
N LEU A 10 -5.44 7.92 -6.39
CA LEU A 10 -4.87 8.31 -7.68
C LEU A 10 -4.35 9.76 -7.66
N ILE A 11 -5.12 10.68 -7.09
CA ILE A 11 -4.68 12.07 -6.88
C ILE A 11 -3.46 12.08 -5.94
N GLY A 12 -3.46 11.24 -4.91
CA GLY A 12 -2.31 11.07 -4.00
C GLY A 12 -1.04 10.66 -4.74
N ILE A 13 -1.11 9.73 -5.69
CA ILE A 13 0.03 9.35 -6.54
C ILE A 13 0.52 10.57 -7.34
N GLY A 14 -0.38 11.37 -7.90
CA GLY A 14 -0.04 12.59 -8.61
C GLY A 14 0.72 13.60 -7.72
N PHE A 15 0.25 13.85 -6.51
CA PHE A 15 0.94 14.73 -5.55
C PHE A 15 2.32 14.21 -5.17
N VAL A 16 2.46 12.92 -4.90
CA VAL A 16 3.75 12.28 -4.60
C VAL A 16 4.72 12.41 -5.78
N ALA A 17 4.25 12.25 -7.01
CA ALA A 17 5.08 12.42 -8.21
C ALA A 17 5.53 13.88 -8.41
N ILE A 18 4.67 14.84 -8.09
CA ILE A 18 4.99 16.27 -8.13
C ILE A 18 6.07 16.61 -7.08
N GLU A 19 5.89 16.19 -5.83
CA GLU A 19 6.87 16.40 -4.76
C GLU A 19 8.25 15.79 -5.10
N ALA A 20 8.26 14.66 -5.78
CA ALA A 20 9.49 14.02 -6.24
C ALA A 20 10.28 14.87 -7.24
N ASN A 21 9.60 15.64 -8.10
CA ASN A 21 10.23 16.50 -9.08
C ASN A 21 10.80 17.79 -8.49
N TYR A 22 10.24 18.30 -7.39
CA TYR A 22 10.63 19.59 -6.81
C TYR A 22 11.78 19.53 -5.80
N GLY A 23 12.30 18.35 -5.44
CA GLY A 23 13.22 18.30 -4.34
C GLY A 23 14.40 17.35 -4.41
N LEU A 24 15.56 17.91 -4.15
CA LEU A 24 16.88 17.24 -4.16
C LEU A 24 17.40 16.88 -2.76
N SER A 25 16.59 16.79 -1.68
CA SER A 25 17.13 16.62 -0.33
C SER A 25 16.37 15.60 0.55
N LEU A 26 17.02 15.14 1.61
CA LEU A 26 16.54 14.24 2.67
C LEU A 26 15.18 14.66 3.27
N THR A 27 14.88 15.95 3.31
CA THR A 27 13.58 16.50 3.76
C THR A 27 12.42 16.05 2.88
N ASN A 28 12.64 15.74 1.61
CA ASN A 28 11.61 15.28 0.69
C ASN A 28 11.10 13.88 1.03
N ASN A 29 11.95 12.99 1.53
CA ASN A 29 11.53 11.64 1.88
C ASN A 29 10.47 11.63 2.99
N ILE A 30 10.61 12.55 3.96
CA ILE A 30 9.62 12.71 5.04
C ILE A 30 8.33 13.29 4.48
N ARG A 31 8.40 14.28 3.61
CA ARG A 31 7.22 14.87 2.95
C ARG A 31 6.46 13.85 2.12
N ILE A 32 7.15 13.07 1.28
CA ILE A 32 6.57 12.02 0.44
C ILE A 32 5.80 10.99 1.31
N LYS A 33 6.41 10.52 2.40
CA LYS A 33 5.76 9.60 3.34
C LYS A 33 4.55 10.25 4.02
N SER A 34 4.66 11.54 4.40
CA SER A 34 3.56 12.26 5.03
C SER A 34 2.39 12.47 4.07
N VAL A 35 2.64 12.84 2.81
CA VAL A 35 1.60 12.97 1.78
C VAL A 35 0.89 11.64 1.57
N ALA A 36 1.62 10.54 1.42
CA ALA A 36 1.03 9.21 1.27
C ALA A 36 0.15 8.81 2.46
N LEU A 37 0.58 9.11 3.66
CA LEU A 37 -0.17 8.82 4.88
C LEU A 37 -1.43 9.67 4.96
N ILE A 38 -1.35 10.96 4.64
CA ILE A 38 -2.51 11.86 4.61
C ILE A 38 -3.53 11.38 3.57
N THR A 39 -3.10 11.01 2.37
CA THR A 39 -4.00 10.51 1.32
C THR A 39 -4.69 9.21 1.72
N SER A 40 -4.00 8.27 2.34
CA SER A 40 -4.62 7.02 2.82
C SER A 40 -5.57 7.25 3.99
N ILE A 41 -5.31 8.22 4.87
CA ILE A 41 -6.24 8.61 5.95
C ILE A 41 -7.50 9.27 5.36
N ILE A 42 -7.36 10.14 4.37
CA ILE A 42 -8.52 10.76 3.69
C ILE A 42 -9.37 9.67 3.04
N ASN A 43 -8.75 8.70 2.38
CA ASN A 43 -9.45 7.57 1.78
C ASN A 43 -10.20 6.72 2.81
N LEU A 44 -9.60 6.49 3.97
CA LEU A 44 -10.25 5.82 5.10
C LEU A 44 -11.47 6.60 5.59
N VAL A 45 -11.38 7.93 5.72
CA VAL A 45 -12.54 8.76 6.12
C VAL A 45 -13.66 8.66 5.09
N VAL A 46 -13.34 8.70 3.79
CA VAL A 46 -14.34 8.54 2.72
C VAL A 46 -15.01 7.17 2.79
N SER A 47 -14.26 6.09 3.02
CA SER A 47 -14.82 4.74 3.16
C SER A 47 -15.72 4.60 4.39
N LEU A 48 -15.37 5.25 5.51
CA LEU A 48 -16.22 5.30 6.71
C LEU A 48 -17.53 6.04 6.46
N VAL A 49 -17.48 7.17 5.74
CA VAL A 49 -18.70 7.91 5.36
C VAL A 49 -19.58 7.05 4.47
N MET A 50 -19.02 6.35 3.49
CA MET A 50 -19.77 5.40 2.66
C MET A 50 -20.41 4.30 3.51
N PHE A 51 -19.69 3.75 4.48
CA PHE A 51 -20.18 2.71 5.37
C PHE A 51 -21.38 3.19 6.22
N ILE A 52 -21.33 4.44 6.73
CA ILE A 52 -22.42 5.04 7.52
C ILE A 52 -23.67 5.30 6.65
N LEU A 53 -23.46 5.70 5.39
CA LEU A 53 -24.56 5.99 4.46
C LEU A 53 -25.14 4.74 3.79
N PHE A 54 -24.51 3.58 3.98
CA PHE A 54 -24.96 2.33 3.38
C PHE A 54 -26.19 1.78 4.10
N ASP A 55 -27.26 1.53 3.34
CA ASP A 55 -28.51 0.95 3.86
C ASP A 55 -28.46 -0.59 3.73
N PHE A 56 -28.28 -1.26 4.87
CA PHE A 56 -28.23 -2.73 4.95
C PHE A 56 -29.60 -3.42 4.76
N SER A 57 -30.70 -2.67 4.73
CA SER A 57 -32.03 -3.23 4.55
C SER A 57 -32.36 -3.50 3.07
N SER A 58 -31.70 -2.80 2.15
CA SER A 58 -31.91 -2.97 0.72
C SER A 58 -31.05 -4.11 0.17
N LYS A 59 -31.67 -5.01 -0.63
CA LYS A 59 -30.96 -6.11 -1.32
C LYS A 59 -30.38 -5.69 -2.68
N GLN A 60 -30.42 -4.40 -3.01
CA GLN A 60 -29.94 -3.87 -4.28
C GLN A 60 -28.53 -3.26 -4.13
N TYR A 61 -27.79 -3.26 -5.23
CA TYR A 61 -26.53 -2.53 -5.28
C TYR A 61 -26.79 -1.05 -5.01
N GLN A 62 -25.93 -0.44 -4.19
CA GLN A 62 -26.02 0.97 -3.85
C GLN A 62 -24.84 1.73 -4.44
N PHE A 63 -24.98 3.05 -4.54
CA PHE A 63 -23.98 3.95 -5.13
C PHE A 63 -23.59 3.54 -6.56
N ILE A 64 -24.57 3.05 -7.35
CA ILE A 64 -24.36 2.71 -8.76
C ILE A 64 -24.00 3.99 -9.51
N GLU A 65 -22.84 4.00 -10.13
CA GLU A 65 -22.39 5.04 -11.03
C GLU A 65 -22.27 4.41 -12.42
N GLU A 66 -23.23 4.75 -13.30
CA GLU A 66 -23.17 4.42 -14.71
C GLU A 66 -22.31 5.47 -15.41
N HIS A 67 -21.10 5.11 -15.79
CA HIS A 67 -20.27 5.99 -16.59
C HIS A 67 -20.54 5.76 -18.07
N TYR A 68 -20.90 6.86 -18.75
CA TYR A 68 -21.21 6.92 -20.18
C TYR A 68 -20.13 6.24 -21.02
N GLU A 69 -20.60 5.62 -22.08
CA GLU A 69 -19.87 4.90 -23.16
C GLU A 69 -18.51 5.54 -23.50
N ILE A 70 -17.43 4.97 -23.00
CA ILE A 70 -16.13 5.14 -23.62
C ILE A 70 -15.89 3.94 -24.54
N SER A 71 -16.45 4.05 -25.72
CA SER A 71 -16.26 3.30 -26.96
C SER A 71 -16.20 1.76 -26.94
N TYR A 72 -15.75 1.06 -25.89
CA TYR A 72 -15.62 -0.40 -25.87
C TYR A 72 -15.88 -1.07 -24.51
N PHE A 73 -15.93 -0.33 -23.40
CA PHE A 73 -16.16 -0.90 -22.08
C PHE A 73 -17.08 0.01 -21.27
N ASP A 74 -18.23 -0.51 -20.89
CA ASP A 74 -19.14 0.15 -19.95
C ASP A 74 -18.65 -0.15 -18.52
N ILE A 75 -18.17 0.84 -17.81
CA ILE A 75 -17.70 0.69 -16.44
C ILE A 75 -18.88 0.89 -15.49
N TYR A 76 -19.39 -0.21 -14.96
CA TYR A 76 -20.40 -0.20 -13.92
C TYR A 76 -19.73 -0.37 -12.55
N LEU A 77 -19.81 0.68 -11.73
CA LEU A 77 -19.35 0.64 -10.35
C LEU A 77 -20.55 0.58 -9.42
N GLY A 78 -20.49 -0.29 -8.43
CA GLY A 78 -21.51 -0.38 -7.41
C GLY A 78 -20.99 -1.07 -6.16
N VAL A 79 -21.66 -0.85 -5.04
CA VAL A 79 -21.29 -1.40 -3.74
C VAL A 79 -22.33 -2.41 -3.30
N ASP A 80 -21.86 -3.62 -3.02
CA ASP A 80 -22.63 -4.66 -2.37
C ASP A 80 -22.39 -4.65 -0.85
N GLY A 81 -23.30 -5.25 -0.10
CA GLY A 81 -23.19 -5.35 1.36
C GLY A 81 -21.94 -6.07 1.84
N LEU A 82 -21.39 -6.99 1.03
CA LEU A 82 -20.13 -7.67 1.33
C LEU A 82 -18.92 -6.84 0.89
N SER A 83 -19.00 -6.20 -0.27
CA SER A 83 -17.92 -5.39 -0.83
C SER A 83 -17.53 -4.22 0.08
N ILE A 84 -18.51 -3.59 0.77
CA ILE A 84 -18.23 -2.45 1.63
C ILE A 84 -17.34 -2.80 2.83
N TYR A 85 -17.44 -4.02 3.37
CA TYR A 85 -16.55 -4.48 4.44
C TYR A 85 -15.13 -4.70 3.94
N PHE A 86 -14.95 -5.22 2.73
CA PHE A 86 -13.62 -5.39 2.14
C PHE A 86 -12.97 -4.04 1.79
N VAL A 87 -13.75 -3.10 1.28
CA VAL A 87 -13.29 -1.73 1.04
C VAL A 87 -12.83 -1.08 2.35
N LEU A 88 -13.62 -1.20 3.41
CA LEU A 88 -13.26 -0.65 4.72
C LEU A 88 -12.02 -1.32 5.30
N LEU A 89 -11.90 -2.64 5.16
CA LEU A 89 -10.73 -3.39 5.61
C LEU A 89 -9.46 -2.93 4.88
N THR A 90 -9.51 -2.78 3.55
CA THR A 90 -8.35 -2.32 2.76
C THR A 90 -7.94 -0.90 3.17
N THR A 91 -8.88 0.02 3.32
CA THR A 91 -8.59 1.41 3.72
C THR A 91 -8.06 1.53 5.15
N ILE A 92 -8.35 0.60 6.06
CA ILE A 92 -7.75 0.55 7.41
C ILE A 92 -6.33 -0.01 7.36
N ILE A 93 -6.09 -1.06 6.58
CA ILE A 93 -4.78 -1.73 6.52
C ILE A 93 -3.72 -0.82 5.89
N MET A 94 -4.06 0.00 4.89
CA MET A 94 -3.09 0.80 4.14
C MET A 94 -2.34 1.84 4.97
N PRO A 95 -2.98 2.70 5.78
CA PRO A 95 -2.25 3.63 6.64
C PRO A 95 -1.38 2.90 7.68
N ILE A 96 -1.83 1.76 8.21
CA ILE A 96 -1.05 0.93 9.13
C ILE A 96 0.19 0.39 8.45
N ALA A 97 0.07 -0.10 7.21
CA ALA A 97 1.19 -0.61 6.43
C ALA A 97 2.22 0.47 6.11
N ILE A 98 1.79 1.70 5.78
CA ILE A 98 2.69 2.84 5.55
C ILE A 98 3.43 3.20 6.85
N LEU A 99 2.74 3.26 7.98
CA LEU A 99 3.34 3.56 9.29
C LEU A 99 4.32 2.48 9.74
N SER A 100 3.98 1.20 9.56
CA SER A 100 4.85 0.08 9.94
C SER A 100 6.19 0.12 9.21
N ASN A 101 6.20 0.56 7.97
CA ASN A 101 7.40 0.64 7.14
C ASN A 101 8.12 1.99 7.21
N TRP A 102 7.71 2.90 8.11
CA TRP A 102 8.22 4.28 8.16
C TRP A 102 9.73 4.38 8.27
N ASN A 103 10.36 3.56 9.12
CA ASN A 103 11.80 3.56 9.38
C ASN A 103 12.59 2.51 8.59
N SER A 104 11.91 1.50 8.05
CA SER A 104 12.57 0.35 7.43
C SER A 104 13.02 0.59 5.99
N ILE A 105 12.50 1.64 5.32
CA ILE A 105 12.76 1.88 3.91
C ILE A 105 13.94 2.82 3.73
N PRO A 106 15.00 2.41 2.98
CA PRO A 106 16.11 3.28 2.66
C PRO A 106 15.65 4.47 1.81
N SER A 107 16.26 5.63 2.03
CA SER A 107 15.89 6.91 1.41
C SER A 107 15.79 6.89 -0.11
N GLN A 108 16.58 6.05 -0.77
CA GLN A 108 16.61 5.94 -2.23
C GLN A 108 15.36 5.28 -2.84
N ASN A 109 14.62 4.47 -2.06
CA ASN A 109 13.50 3.67 -2.54
C ASN A 109 12.13 4.13 -2.04
N VAL A 110 12.08 5.20 -1.25
CA VAL A 110 10.85 5.71 -0.62
C VAL A 110 9.78 6.05 -1.65
N LEU A 111 10.14 6.78 -2.70
CA LEU A 111 9.23 7.19 -3.75
C LEU A 111 8.55 6.00 -4.43
N SER A 112 9.35 5.04 -4.89
CA SER A 112 8.84 3.83 -5.54
C SER A 112 7.93 3.02 -4.63
N PHE A 113 8.28 2.89 -3.35
CA PHE A 113 7.50 2.16 -2.36
C PHE A 113 6.13 2.81 -2.15
N VAL A 114 6.10 4.12 -1.96
CA VAL A 114 4.87 4.87 -1.71
C VAL A 114 3.92 4.80 -2.92
N ILE A 115 4.46 4.97 -4.14
CA ILE A 115 3.66 4.86 -5.36
C ILE A 115 3.05 3.46 -5.49
N ILE A 116 3.83 2.40 -5.25
CA ILE A 116 3.34 1.03 -5.32
C ILE A 116 2.25 0.78 -4.28
N MET A 117 2.40 1.30 -3.05
CA MET A 117 1.40 1.15 -1.99
C MET A 117 0.07 1.83 -2.34
N LEU A 118 0.11 3.10 -2.79
CA LEU A 118 -1.10 3.82 -3.20
C LEU A 118 -1.75 3.18 -4.44
N LEU A 119 -0.95 2.66 -5.37
CA LEU A 119 -1.45 1.96 -6.55
C LEU A 119 -2.12 0.63 -6.16
N LEU A 120 -1.56 -0.12 -5.21
CA LEU A 120 -2.21 -1.32 -4.66
C LEU A 120 -3.53 -0.99 -3.99
N GLU A 121 -3.60 0.10 -3.22
CA GLU A 121 -4.84 0.57 -2.60
C GLU A 121 -5.93 0.82 -3.65
N THR A 122 -5.61 1.58 -4.73
CA THR A 122 -6.57 1.84 -5.81
C THR A 122 -7.06 0.57 -6.49
N LEU A 123 -6.16 -0.35 -6.82
CA LEU A 123 -6.51 -1.59 -7.52
C LEU A 123 -7.36 -2.51 -6.65
N LEU A 124 -7.04 -2.64 -5.36
CA LEU A 124 -7.83 -3.45 -4.42
C LEU A 124 -9.25 -2.89 -4.28
N ILE A 125 -9.39 -1.58 -4.13
CA ILE A 125 -10.71 -0.95 -4.05
C ILE A 125 -11.47 -1.13 -5.38
N ALA A 126 -10.81 -0.97 -6.53
CA ALA A 126 -11.43 -1.17 -7.84
C ALA A 126 -12.00 -2.58 -8.00
N VAL A 127 -11.27 -3.61 -7.58
CA VAL A 127 -11.75 -5.01 -7.64
C VAL A 127 -13.04 -5.21 -6.85
N PHE A 128 -13.21 -4.53 -5.70
CA PHE A 128 -14.40 -4.68 -4.87
C PHE A 128 -15.58 -3.82 -5.33
N LEU A 129 -15.35 -2.78 -6.13
CA LEU A 129 -16.38 -1.87 -6.61
C LEU A 129 -16.93 -2.24 -8.00
N VAL A 130 -16.16 -2.99 -8.79
CA VAL A 130 -16.56 -3.33 -10.16
C VAL A 130 -17.62 -4.41 -10.17
N LEU A 131 -18.71 -4.17 -10.92
CA LEU A 131 -19.82 -5.11 -11.12
C LEU A 131 -19.63 -6.03 -12.32
N ASP A 132 -18.78 -5.66 -13.27
CA ASP A 132 -18.50 -6.44 -14.47
C ASP A 132 -17.41 -7.49 -14.23
N ILE A 133 -17.69 -8.74 -14.61
CA ILE A 133 -16.77 -9.88 -14.44
C ILE A 133 -15.48 -9.70 -15.26
N LEU A 134 -15.58 -9.12 -16.44
CA LEU A 134 -14.41 -8.90 -17.31
C LEU A 134 -13.47 -7.86 -16.71
N LEU A 135 -14.00 -6.73 -16.26
CA LEU A 135 -13.24 -5.69 -15.58
C LEU A 135 -12.67 -6.18 -14.24
N PHE A 136 -13.45 -6.97 -13.49
CA PHE A 136 -12.95 -7.63 -12.28
C PHE A 136 -11.70 -8.46 -12.55
N TYR A 137 -11.72 -9.29 -13.60
CA TYR A 137 -10.56 -10.10 -13.97
C TYR A 137 -9.35 -9.23 -14.34
N ILE A 138 -9.55 -8.17 -15.13
CA ILE A 138 -8.48 -7.25 -15.53
C ILE A 138 -7.83 -6.58 -14.31
N PHE A 139 -8.63 -6.07 -13.38
CA PHE A 139 -8.10 -5.44 -12.16
C PHE A 139 -7.40 -6.44 -11.24
N PHE A 140 -7.95 -7.65 -11.12
CA PHE A 140 -7.34 -8.73 -10.34
C PHE A 140 -5.95 -9.11 -10.89
N GLU A 141 -5.81 -9.29 -12.18
CA GLU A 141 -4.51 -9.52 -12.83
C GLU A 141 -3.55 -8.32 -12.65
N SER A 142 -4.07 -7.10 -12.66
CA SER A 142 -3.28 -5.87 -12.50
C SER A 142 -2.71 -5.69 -11.09
N ILE A 143 -3.21 -6.39 -10.07
CA ILE A 143 -2.67 -6.37 -8.71
C ILE A 143 -1.34 -7.14 -8.62
N LEU A 144 -1.15 -8.20 -9.41
CA LEU A 144 0.02 -9.08 -9.32
C LEU A 144 1.35 -8.37 -9.58
N PRO A 145 1.54 -7.54 -10.64
CA PRO A 145 2.79 -6.85 -10.89
C PRO A 145 3.24 -5.91 -9.75
N PRO A 146 2.40 -4.98 -9.23
CA PRO A 146 2.83 -4.11 -8.15
C PRO A 146 3.08 -4.88 -6.84
N LEU A 147 2.33 -5.93 -6.55
CA LEU A 147 2.55 -6.78 -5.39
C LEU A 147 3.90 -7.51 -5.49
N PHE A 148 4.24 -8.05 -6.65
CA PHE A 148 5.55 -8.67 -6.89
C PHE A 148 6.69 -7.67 -6.69
N LEU A 149 6.58 -6.46 -7.24
CA LEU A 149 7.57 -5.40 -7.07
C LEU A 149 7.73 -5.01 -5.58
N LEU A 150 6.65 -4.96 -4.83
CA LEU A 150 6.67 -4.67 -3.40
C LEU A 150 7.45 -5.74 -2.64
N ILE A 151 7.17 -7.03 -2.89
CA ILE A 151 7.86 -8.15 -2.24
C ILE A 151 9.36 -8.12 -2.56
N VAL A 152 9.73 -7.94 -3.82
CA VAL A 152 11.16 -7.88 -4.23
C VAL A 152 11.86 -6.72 -3.53
N ARG A 153 11.23 -5.54 -3.41
CA ARG A 153 11.80 -4.37 -2.72
C ARG A 153 11.96 -4.60 -1.23
N LEU A 154 10.98 -5.20 -0.58
CA LEU A 154 11.04 -5.54 0.85
C LEU A 154 12.12 -6.60 1.11
N CYS A 155 12.20 -7.65 0.30
CA CYS A 155 13.22 -8.68 0.43
C CYS A 155 14.64 -8.11 0.24
N ALA A 156 14.84 -7.22 -0.74
CA ALA A 156 16.11 -6.55 -0.96
C ALA A 156 16.51 -5.67 0.23
N SER A 157 15.56 -4.96 0.83
CA SER A 157 15.77 -4.15 2.03
C SER A 157 16.15 -4.99 3.23
N LEU A 158 15.45 -6.10 3.48
CA LEU A 158 15.73 -7.04 4.57
C LEU A 158 17.10 -7.71 4.40
N CYS A 159 17.46 -8.12 3.19
CA CYS A 159 18.76 -8.70 2.88
C CYS A 159 19.91 -7.69 3.11
N SER A 160 19.71 -6.42 2.81
CA SER A 160 20.66 -5.34 3.10
C SER A 160 20.85 -5.12 4.60
N LEU A 161 19.77 -5.14 5.38
CA LEU A 161 19.82 -5.06 6.85
C LEU A 161 20.51 -6.26 7.46
N CYS A 162 20.26 -7.46 6.96
CA CYS A 162 20.92 -8.68 7.42
C CYS A 162 22.44 -8.66 7.14
N LYS A 163 22.87 -8.14 5.99
CA LYS A 163 24.29 -7.91 5.67
C LYS A 163 24.94 -6.90 6.61
N LEU A 164 24.27 -5.81 6.95
CA LEU A 164 24.78 -4.81 7.88
C LEU A 164 24.94 -5.38 9.29
N GLN A 165 24.05 -6.25 9.71
CA GLN A 165 24.08 -6.85 11.05
C GLN A 165 25.15 -7.96 11.16
N MET A 166 25.43 -8.67 10.05
CA MET A 166 26.53 -9.65 10.00
C MET A 166 27.91 -9.02 9.80
N CYS A 167 28.00 -7.83 9.20
CA CYS A 167 29.24 -7.10 8.99
C CYS A 167 29.61 -6.13 10.12
N SER A 168 28.87 -6.07 11.21
CA SER A 168 29.27 -5.31 12.40
C SER A 168 30.41 -6.05 13.12
N PRO A 169 31.63 -5.50 13.16
CA PRO A 169 32.78 -6.19 13.78
C PRO A 169 32.69 -6.31 15.31
N ASN A 170 31.59 -5.88 15.92
CA ASN A 170 31.34 -5.91 17.35
C ASN A 170 30.18 -6.83 17.80
N ALA A 171 29.73 -7.74 16.97
CA ALA A 171 28.85 -8.81 17.42
C ALA A 171 29.69 -9.83 18.20
N HIS A 172 29.70 -9.70 19.50
CA HIS A 172 30.14 -10.61 20.55
C HIS A 172 30.58 -11.97 20.07
N GLN A 173 31.88 -12.24 20.27
CA GLN A 173 32.40 -13.59 20.33
C GLN A 173 31.52 -14.43 21.27
N PRO A 174 31.06 -15.61 20.86
CA PRO A 174 30.49 -16.55 21.81
C PRO A 174 31.59 -16.99 22.76
N LEU A 175 31.43 -16.64 24.01
CA LEU A 175 32.13 -17.23 25.16
C LEU A 175 31.83 -18.75 25.19
N PHE A 176 32.52 -19.52 24.37
CA PHE A 176 32.55 -20.96 24.50
C PHE A 176 33.86 -21.51 23.86
N LEU A 177 34.99 -21.26 24.51
CA LEU A 177 36.11 -22.19 24.41
C LEU A 177 36.66 -22.36 25.82
N GLY A 178 36.25 -23.50 26.38
CA GLY A 178 36.57 -23.95 27.67
C GLY A 178 38.07 -23.99 27.92
N ASN A 179 38.38 -23.56 29.08
CA ASN A 179 39.57 -23.83 29.82
C ASN A 179 39.91 -25.34 29.79
N ARG A 180 40.91 -25.71 29.04
CA ARG A 180 41.55 -26.99 29.25
C ARG A 180 43.07 -26.89 29.01
N GLY A 181 43.77 -26.90 30.10
CA GLY A 181 45.07 -27.53 30.14
C GLY A 181 46.27 -26.60 30.00
N ASN A 182 46.80 -26.17 31.11
CA ASN A 182 48.22 -26.07 31.32
C ASN A 182 48.58 -26.60 32.69
N SER A 183 48.94 -27.85 32.67
CA SER A 183 49.91 -28.40 33.60
C SER A 183 51.06 -28.94 32.76
N LEU A 184 52.27 -28.58 33.16
CA LEU A 184 53.56 -29.18 32.88
C LEU A 184 54.54 -28.35 32.04
N LEU A 185 55.53 -27.97 32.84
CA LEU A 185 56.93 -27.59 32.64
C LEU A 185 57.22 -26.16 32.33
#